data_a2feebbb72cba9c92bdaf6b834a819e9
#
_entry.id   a2feebbb72cba9c92bdaf6b834a819e9
#
_cell.length_a   1.000
_cell.length_b   1.000
_cell.length_c   1.000
_cell.angle_alpha   90.00
_cell.angle_beta   90.00
_cell.angle_gamma   90.00
#
_symmetry.space_group_name_H-M   'P 1'
#
loop_
_entity.id
_entity.type
_entity.pdbx_description
1 polymer ?
#
loop_
_entity_poly.entity_id
_entity_poly.type
_entity_poly.pdbx_seq_one_letter_code
_entity_poly.pdbx_strand_id
1 'polypeptide(L)'
;VGVSRTFCYFYDMHNFYAKAIRDFANDQRPLGGFTETAPYNGIADQGLGDGSGPIGWQLAFAFLQKQLYEYYGDKRIIENYYPQLKKQVNFLASKAEDYMIDRCINDHESLDQRIPALFATAHFYHHVLLITEFAQLTNRKADQQQYESLAQKIKAAFIQKFVQTGTGKIGNGTPAEQAFGLYYGLIPEEIKTKVIQQLVQAISDRNNHITSGIF
;
A
#
# COMPACT_ATOMS: atom_id res chain seq x y z
N VAL A 1 -8.01 -4.88 5.07
CA VAL A 1 -7.71 -3.46 4.82
C VAL A 1 -8.96 -2.73 4.33
N GLY A 2 -9.60 -3.17 3.26
CA GLY A 2 -10.72 -2.45 2.63
C GLY A 2 -11.87 -2.07 3.55
N VAL A 3 -12.30 -2.96 4.46
CA VAL A 3 -13.45 -2.73 5.36
C VAL A 3 -13.04 -2.40 6.80
N SER A 4 -11.76 -2.46 7.14
CA SER A 4 -11.30 -2.34 8.54
C SER A 4 -11.63 -0.97 9.15
N ARG A 5 -11.60 0.09 8.36
CA ARG A 5 -11.99 1.44 8.78
C ARG A 5 -13.49 1.54 9.09
N THR A 6 -14.31 0.90 8.27
CA THR A 6 -15.76 0.84 8.47
C THR A 6 -16.11 0.18 9.79
N PHE A 7 -15.41 -0.89 10.17
CA PHE A 7 -15.66 -1.57 11.44
C PHE A 7 -15.40 -0.69 12.66
N CYS A 8 -14.44 0.23 12.61
CA CYS A 8 -14.20 1.18 13.69
C CYS A 8 -15.37 2.15 13.96
N TYR A 9 -16.27 2.36 12.98
CA TYR A 9 -17.48 3.16 13.19
C TYR A 9 -18.61 2.40 13.87
N PHE A 10 -18.64 1.09 13.73
CA PHE A 10 -19.76 0.25 14.23
C PHE A 10 -19.41 -0.57 15.46
N TYR A 11 -18.12 -0.83 15.69
CA TYR A 11 -17.66 -1.73 16.75
C TYR A 11 -16.43 -1.16 17.45
N ASP A 12 -16.25 -1.54 18.72
CA ASP A 12 -14.95 -1.37 19.39
C ASP A 12 -13.96 -2.43 18.87
N MET A 13 -13.11 -2.02 17.95
CA MET A 13 -12.14 -2.89 17.30
C MET A 13 -10.76 -2.90 17.96
N HIS A 14 -10.56 -2.15 19.06
CA HIS A 14 -9.24 -1.99 19.67
C HIS A 14 -8.56 -3.33 19.95
N ASN A 15 -9.19 -4.18 20.76
CA ASN A 15 -8.61 -5.46 21.16
C ASN A 15 -8.47 -6.44 19.99
N PHE A 16 -9.43 -6.43 19.07
CA PHE A 16 -9.41 -7.30 17.90
C PHE A 16 -8.25 -6.93 16.96
N TYR A 17 -8.05 -5.65 16.66
CA TYR A 17 -6.95 -5.22 15.80
C TYR A 17 -5.60 -5.34 16.48
N ALA A 18 -5.50 -5.08 17.78
CA ALA A 18 -4.28 -5.32 18.53
C ALA A 18 -3.86 -6.80 18.50
N LYS A 19 -4.86 -7.72 18.58
CA LYS A 19 -4.61 -9.16 18.41
C LYS A 19 -4.14 -9.48 16.99
N ALA A 20 -4.83 -8.99 15.98
CA ALA A 20 -4.46 -9.23 14.58
C ALA A 20 -3.04 -8.75 14.27
N ILE A 21 -2.66 -7.56 14.73
CA ILE A 21 -1.29 -7.03 14.61
C ILE A 21 -0.28 -7.97 15.25
N ARG A 22 -0.57 -8.49 16.46
CA ARG A 22 0.29 -9.45 17.15
C ARG A 22 0.43 -10.76 16.38
N ASP A 23 -0.66 -11.27 15.82
CA ASP A 23 -0.65 -12.49 15.02
C ASP A 23 0.22 -12.32 13.76
N PHE A 24 0.08 -11.21 13.04
CA PHE A 24 0.98 -10.86 11.92
C PHE A 24 2.45 -10.76 12.35
N ALA A 25 2.72 -10.12 13.50
CA ALA A 25 4.08 -9.98 14.01
C ALA A 25 4.71 -11.33 14.36
N ASN A 26 3.94 -12.26 14.92
CA ASN A 26 4.38 -13.61 15.26
C ASN A 26 4.67 -14.46 14.01
N ASP A 27 3.90 -14.24 12.94
CA ASP A 27 4.05 -14.96 11.67
C ASP A 27 5.00 -14.26 10.68
N GLN A 28 5.63 -13.14 11.09
CA GLN A 28 6.58 -12.43 10.22
C GLN A 28 7.69 -13.37 9.74
N ARG A 29 7.85 -13.43 8.43
CA ARG A 29 8.82 -14.34 7.80
C ARG A 29 10.27 -13.94 8.12
N PRO A 30 11.21 -14.91 8.07
CA PRO A 30 12.61 -14.66 8.39
C PRO A 30 13.24 -13.50 7.64
N LEU A 31 12.92 -13.29 6.37
CA LEU A 31 13.42 -12.17 5.57
C LEU A 31 12.67 -10.85 5.83
N GLY A 32 11.51 -10.87 6.47
CA GLY A 32 10.78 -9.67 6.90
C GLY A 32 9.40 -9.49 6.31
N GLY A 33 9.01 -10.24 5.27
CA GLY A 33 7.66 -10.19 4.71
C GLY A 33 6.61 -10.64 5.72
N PHE A 34 5.37 -10.14 5.57
CA PHE A 34 4.23 -10.68 6.29
C PHE A 34 3.49 -11.70 5.46
N THR A 35 2.86 -12.64 6.12
CA THR A 35 2.04 -13.69 5.53
C THR A 35 0.75 -13.13 4.93
N GLU A 36 0.10 -13.87 4.05
CA GLU A 36 -1.18 -13.47 3.45
C GLU A 36 -2.30 -13.44 4.49
N THR A 37 -2.27 -14.39 5.41
CA THR A 37 -3.19 -14.47 6.55
C THR A 37 -2.41 -14.54 7.86
N ALA A 38 -3.01 -14.11 8.94
CA ALA A 38 -2.48 -14.30 10.29
C ALA A 38 -3.60 -14.85 11.20
N PRO A 39 -3.47 -16.06 11.73
CA PRO A 39 -2.35 -17.00 11.60
C PRO A 39 -2.08 -17.48 10.16
N TYR A 40 -0.82 -17.82 9.88
CA TYR A 40 -0.39 -18.32 8.57
C TYR A 40 -0.99 -19.71 8.27
N ASN A 41 -1.68 -19.82 7.15
CA ASN A 41 -2.37 -21.05 6.73
C ASN A 41 -1.67 -21.79 5.56
N GLY A 42 -0.45 -21.38 5.21
CA GLY A 42 0.30 -22.00 4.12
C GLY A 42 0.11 -21.36 2.74
N ILE A 43 -0.80 -20.40 2.61
CA ILE A 43 -1.05 -19.69 1.34
C ILE A 43 -0.10 -18.50 1.22
N ALA A 44 0.58 -18.39 0.08
CA ALA A 44 1.48 -17.29 -0.24
C ALA A 44 1.54 -17.04 -1.74
N ASP A 45 0.39 -17.13 -2.41
CA ASP A 45 0.26 -16.93 -3.84
C ASP A 45 0.54 -15.47 -4.23
N GLN A 46 1.27 -15.25 -5.33
CA GLN A 46 1.66 -13.91 -5.78
C GLN A 46 2.46 -13.08 -4.75
N GLY A 47 3.02 -13.76 -3.74
CA GLY A 47 3.93 -13.14 -2.77
C GLY A 47 5.33 -12.86 -3.35
N LEU A 48 6.16 -12.23 -2.53
CA LEU A 48 7.52 -11.82 -2.90
C LEU A 48 8.61 -12.83 -2.46
N GLY A 49 8.20 -14.05 -2.16
CA GLY A 49 9.07 -15.11 -1.66
C GLY A 49 9.07 -15.23 -0.13
N ASP A 50 9.81 -16.21 0.39
CA ASP A 50 9.92 -16.52 1.83
C ASP A 50 8.56 -16.83 2.51
N GLY A 51 7.55 -17.27 1.74
CA GLY A 51 6.19 -17.49 2.26
C GLY A 51 5.45 -16.19 2.62
N SER A 52 5.94 -15.04 2.16
CA SER A 52 5.22 -13.77 2.29
C SER A 52 4.03 -13.72 1.33
N GLY A 53 2.96 -13.07 1.76
CA GLY A 53 1.78 -12.83 0.94
C GLY A 53 1.98 -11.72 -0.08
N PRO A 54 0.95 -11.46 -0.90
CA PRO A 54 0.93 -10.34 -1.85
C PRO A 54 1.13 -9.00 -1.15
N ILE A 55 1.87 -8.10 -1.79
CA ILE A 55 2.25 -6.80 -1.19
C ILE A 55 1.05 -5.97 -0.71
N GLY A 56 -0.08 -6.00 -1.42
CA GLY A 56 -1.30 -5.30 -1.03
C GLY A 56 -1.91 -5.84 0.27
N TRP A 57 -1.89 -7.16 0.49
CA TRP A 57 -2.36 -7.76 1.74
C TRP A 57 -1.44 -7.47 2.92
N GLN A 58 -0.14 -7.42 2.70
CA GLN A 58 0.84 -7.09 3.73
C GLN A 58 0.66 -5.69 4.32
N LEU A 59 -0.07 -4.77 3.64
CA LEU A 59 -0.45 -3.46 4.19
C LEU A 59 -1.28 -3.57 5.48
N ALA A 60 -1.98 -4.68 5.69
CA ALA A 60 -2.84 -4.86 6.85
C ALA A 60 -2.10 -4.59 8.17
N PHE A 61 -0.85 -5.03 8.30
CA PHE A 61 -0.07 -4.83 9.51
C PHE A 61 0.10 -3.35 9.90
N ALA A 62 0.55 -2.50 8.97
CA ALA A 62 0.72 -1.08 9.24
C ALA A 62 -0.61 -0.33 9.28
N PHE A 63 -1.57 -0.72 8.42
CA PHE A 63 -2.87 -0.08 8.35
C PHE A 63 -3.67 -0.22 9.64
N LEU A 64 -3.68 -1.41 10.26
CA LEU A 64 -4.36 -1.63 11.52
C LEU A 64 -3.71 -0.85 12.66
N GLN A 65 -2.38 -0.72 12.69
CA GLN A 65 -1.68 0.13 13.66
C GLN A 65 -2.08 1.60 13.52
N LYS A 66 -2.16 2.11 12.27
CA LYS A 66 -2.63 3.47 11.99
C LYS A 66 -4.05 3.68 12.48
N GLN A 67 -4.95 2.73 12.25
CA GLN A 67 -6.34 2.82 12.73
C GLN A 67 -6.44 2.79 14.25
N LEU A 68 -5.64 1.98 14.95
CA LEU A 68 -5.60 2.00 16.41
C LEU A 68 -5.14 3.36 16.95
N TYR A 69 -4.20 3.99 16.26
CA TYR A 69 -3.77 5.34 16.61
C TYR A 69 -4.84 6.40 16.30
N GLU A 70 -5.42 6.37 15.10
CA GLU A 70 -6.41 7.37 14.64
C GLU A 70 -7.72 7.32 15.44
N TYR A 71 -8.23 6.13 15.75
CA TYR A 71 -9.54 5.96 16.39
C TYR A 71 -9.47 5.82 17.91
N TYR A 72 -8.37 5.34 18.46
CA TYR A 72 -8.23 5.05 19.90
C TYR A 72 -7.06 5.76 20.57
N GLY A 73 -6.26 6.52 19.83
CA GLY A 73 -5.08 7.21 20.36
C GLY A 73 -3.94 6.29 20.79
N ASP A 74 -3.98 5.00 20.42
CA ASP A 74 -2.99 4.02 20.88
C ASP A 74 -1.68 4.09 20.09
N LYS A 75 -0.85 5.05 20.46
CA LYS A 75 0.50 5.20 19.90
C LYS A 75 1.44 4.06 20.29
N ARG A 76 1.23 3.41 21.44
CA ARG A 76 2.10 2.33 21.94
C ARG A 76 2.16 1.15 20.98
N ILE A 77 1.07 0.89 20.25
CA ILE A 77 1.04 -0.18 19.25
C ILE A 77 2.06 0.07 18.13
N ILE A 78 2.19 1.33 17.70
CA ILE A 78 3.18 1.74 16.70
C ILE A 78 4.60 1.59 17.26
N GLU A 79 4.84 2.06 18.49
CA GLU A 79 6.15 1.98 19.13
C GLU A 79 6.62 0.55 19.32
N ASN A 80 5.72 -0.34 19.77
CA ASN A 80 6.00 -1.74 20.05
C ASN A 80 6.31 -2.56 18.78
N TYR A 81 5.63 -2.25 17.66
CA TYR A 81 5.76 -3.03 16.43
C TYR A 81 6.53 -2.32 15.31
N TYR A 82 7.15 -1.18 15.63
CA TYR A 82 8.01 -0.45 14.69
C TYR A 82 9.17 -1.30 14.13
N PRO A 83 9.88 -2.12 14.93
CA PRO A 83 10.96 -2.97 14.41
C PRO A 83 10.49 -3.96 13.34
N GLN A 84 9.31 -4.55 13.52
CA GLN A 84 8.72 -5.49 12.55
C GLN A 84 8.34 -4.77 11.24
N LEU A 85 7.75 -3.58 11.34
CA LEU A 85 7.43 -2.77 10.17
C LEU A 85 8.71 -2.34 9.43
N LYS A 86 9.74 -1.93 10.16
CA LYS A 86 11.05 -1.59 9.58
C LYS A 86 11.66 -2.78 8.81
N LYS A 87 11.59 -3.97 9.40
CA LYS A 87 12.06 -5.20 8.77
C LYS A 87 11.26 -5.52 7.50
N GLN A 88 9.93 -5.33 7.51
CA GLN A 88 9.08 -5.49 6.33
C GLN A 88 9.46 -4.53 5.22
N VAL A 89 9.58 -3.23 5.51
CA VAL A 89 9.91 -2.24 4.47
C VAL A 89 11.29 -2.50 3.87
N ASN A 90 12.27 -2.93 4.67
CA ASN A 90 13.58 -3.33 4.17
C ASN A 90 13.49 -4.59 3.28
N PHE A 91 12.65 -5.57 3.63
CA PHE A 91 12.36 -6.72 2.78
C PHE A 91 11.75 -6.28 1.44
N LEU A 92 10.74 -5.42 1.45
CA LEU A 92 10.15 -4.89 0.22
C LEU A 92 11.17 -4.12 -0.63
N ALA A 93 12.00 -3.29 -0.01
CA ALA A 93 13.06 -2.58 -0.69
C ALA A 93 14.10 -3.52 -1.33
N SER A 94 14.38 -4.67 -0.71
CA SER A 94 15.29 -5.69 -1.27
C SER A 94 14.71 -6.42 -2.49
N LYS A 95 13.39 -6.31 -2.73
CA LYS A 95 12.69 -6.91 -3.87
C LYS A 95 12.47 -5.92 -5.01
N ALA A 96 12.75 -4.64 -4.76
CA ALA A 96 12.58 -3.60 -5.75
C ALA A 96 13.80 -3.50 -6.68
N GLU A 97 13.55 -3.40 -7.97
CA GLU A 97 14.52 -3.03 -8.99
C GLU A 97 14.21 -1.61 -9.46
N ASP A 98 15.20 -0.72 -9.48
CA ASP A 98 15.02 0.69 -9.82
C ASP A 98 13.85 1.36 -9.08
N TYR A 99 13.72 1.04 -7.78
CA TYR A 99 12.64 1.52 -6.90
C TYR A 99 11.24 1.02 -7.25
N MET A 100 11.10 0.01 -8.10
CA MET A 100 9.82 -0.58 -8.50
C MET A 100 9.75 -2.05 -8.09
N ILE A 101 8.55 -2.51 -7.77
CA ILE A 101 8.23 -3.93 -7.59
C ILE A 101 7.29 -4.34 -8.71
N ASP A 102 7.58 -5.45 -9.38
CA ASP A 102 6.88 -5.88 -10.60
C ASP A 102 5.77 -6.91 -10.35
N ARG A 103 5.68 -7.46 -9.14
CA ARG A 103 4.83 -8.60 -8.80
C ARG A 103 3.81 -8.29 -7.71
N CYS A 104 2.54 -8.53 -8.00
CA CYS A 104 1.42 -8.53 -7.04
C CYS A 104 0.18 -9.18 -7.65
N ILE A 105 -0.89 -9.33 -6.86
CA ILE A 105 -2.21 -9.76 -7.33
C ILE A 105 -2.97 -8.67 -8.11
N ASN A 106 -2.35 -7.53 -8.33
CA ASN A 106 -2.91 -6.34 -9.00
C ASN A 106 -4.08 -5.71 -8.22
N ASP A 107 -5.00 -5.07 -8.95
CA ASP A 107 -6.32 -4.73 -8.48
C ASP A 107 -7.16 -6.01 -8.52
N HIS A 108 -7.18 -6.73 -7.38
CA HIS A 108 -7.73 -8.07 -7.25
C HIS A 108 -9.23 -8.09 -7.62
N GLU A 109 -9.62 -9.07 -8.46
CA GLU A 109 -10.98 -9.20 -9.01
C GLU A 109 -11.42 -8.07 -9.97
N SER A 110 -10.50 -7.25 -10.47
CA SER A 110 -10.80 -6.24 -11.49
C SER A 110 -11.18 -6.88 -12.84
N LEU A 111 -12.15 -6.28 -13.53
CA LEU A 111 -12.59 -6.66 -14.88
C LEU A 111 -11.70 -6.04 -15.98
N ASP A 112 -10.90 -5.04 -15.64
CA ASP A 112 -10.00 -4.37 -16.58
C ASP A 112 -8.65 -5.08 -16.71
N GLN A 113 -7.93 -4.80 -17.80
CA GLN A 113 -6.52 -5.18 -17.92
C GLN A 113 -5.69 -4.47 -16.85
N ARG A 114 -4.69 -5.17 -16.33
CA ARG A 114 -3.90 -4.74 -15.17
C ARG A 114 -2.42 -4.75 -15.48
N ILE A 115 -1.68 -3.79 -14.90
CA ILE A 115 -0.23 -3.73 -14.95
C ILE A 115 0.30 -4.07 -13.55
N PRO A 116 0.79 -5.31 -13.29
CA PRO A 116 1.24 -5.72 -11.95
C PRO A 116 2.22 -4.74 -11.30
N ALA A 117 3.20 -4.30 -12.06
CA ALA A 117 4.24 -3.39 -11.57
C ALA A 117 3.68 -2.03 -11.11
N LEU A 118 2.61 -1.53 -11.74
CA LEU A 118 1.96 -0.28 -11.33
C LEU A 118 1.37 -0.39 -9.92
N PHE A 119 0.56 -1.43 -9.71
CA PHE A 119 -0.10 -1.66 -8.42
C PHE A 119 0.90 -2.05 -7.33
N ALA A 120 1.87 -2.92 -7.64
CA ALA A 120 2.90 -3.32 -6.69
C ALA A 120 3.75 -2.13 -6.22
N THR A 121 4.16 -1.27 -7.16
CA THR A 121 4.95 -0.07 -6.85
C THR A 121 4.13 0.95 -6.05
N ALA A 122 2.83 1.11 -6.36
CA ALA A 122 1.94 1.98 -5.58
C ALA A 122 1.77 1.46 -4.14
N HIS A 123 1.61 0.16 -3.94
CA HIS A 123 1.58 -0.45 -2.61
C HIS A 123 2.92 -0.31 -1.88
N PHE A 124 4.05 -0.51 -2.57
CA PHE A 124 5.37 -0.29 -1.97
C PHE A 124 5.54 1.16 -1.50
N TYR A 125 5.14 2.12 -2.32
CA TYR A 125 5.13 3.52 -1.93
C TYR A 125 4.30 3.75 -0.66
N HIS A 126 3.12 3.15 -0.57
CA HIS A 126 2.25 3.29 0.60
C HIS A 126 2.87 2.69 1.87
N HIS A 127 3.52 1.53 1.79
CA HIS A 127 4.27 0.98 2.92
C HIS A 127 5.35 1.96 3.42
N VAL A 128 6.06 2.60 2.48
CA VAL A 128 7.10 3.58 2.82
C VAL A 128 6.51 4.84 3.42
N LEU A 129 5.35 5.31 2.95
CA LEU A 129 4.65 6.44 3.58
C LEU A 129 4.21 6.14 5.02
N LEU A 130 3.68 4.94 5.27
CA LEU A 130 3.24 4.53 6.59
C LEU A 130 4.40 4.46 7.60
N ILE A 131 5.54 3.88 7.21
CA ILE A 131 6.70 3.86 8.12
C ILE A 131 7.30 5.26 8.31
N THR A 132 7.24 6.13 7.31
CA THR A 132 7.66 7.53 7.44
C THR A 132 6.81 8.26 8.48
N GLU A 133 5.49 8.14 8.39
CA GLU A 133 4.55 8.69 9.36
C GLU A 133 4.81 8.14 10.77
N PHE A 134 5.03 6.84 10.91
CA PHE A 134 5.32 6.21 12.20
C PHE A 134 6.68 6.61 12.76
N ALA A 135 7.68 6.82 11.91
CA ALA A 135 8.97 7.36 12.32
C ALA A 135 8.82 8.79 12.87
N GLN A 136 8.02 9.62 12.22
CA GLN A 136 7.69 10.97 12.69
C GLN A 136 6.96 10.94 14.03
N LEU A 137 5.89 10.13 14.15
CA LEU A 137 5.10 9.99 15.37
C LEU A 137 5.94 9.49 16.55
N THR A 138 6.95 8.65 16.30
CA THR A 138 7.80 8.06 17.34
C THR A 138 9.15 8.78 17.50
N ASN A 139 9.31 9.98 16.90
CA ASN A 139 10.52 10.81 16.96
C ASN A 139 11.81 10.13 16.43
N ARG A 140 11.70 9.26 15.44
CA ARG A 140 12.82 8.54 14.81
C ARG A 140 13.34 9.32 13.60
N LYS A 141 13.95 10.48 13.82
CA LYS A 141 14.33 11.45 12.79
C LYS A 141 15.19 10.86 11.67
N ALA A 142 16.17 10.00 11.97
CA ALA A 142 17.01 9.38 10.96
C ALA A 142 16.21 8.44 10.03
N ASP A 143 15.34 7.62 10.60
CA ASP A 143 14.46 6.73 9.84
C ASP A 143 13.47 7.54 9.00
N GLN A 144 12.89 8.61 9.55
CA GLN A 144 12.01 9.52 8.82
C GLN A 144 12.68 10.06 7.57
N GLN A 145 13.87 10.63 7.68
CA GLN A 145 14.63 11.17 6.54
C GLN A 145 14.97 10.10 5.50
N GLN A 146 15.37 8.92 5.97
CA GLN A 146 15.68 7.77 5.10
C GLN A 146 14.44 7.38 4.26
N TYR A 147 13.28 7.22 4.90
CA TYR A 147 12.07 6.77 4.22
C TYR A 147 11.40 7.86 3.39
N GLU A 148 11.51 9.14 3.78
CA GLU A 148 11.12 10.27 2.92
C GLU A 148 11.91 10.26 1.61
N SER A 149 13.23 10.07 1.69
CA SER A 149 14.08 9.96 0.50
C SER A 149 13.70 8.75 -0.36
N LEU A 150 13.42 7.59 0.25
CA LEU A 150 12.98 6.39 -0.47
C LEU A 150 11.63 6.63 -1.15
N ALA A 151 10.66 7.24 -0.46
CA ALA A 151 9.35 7.57 -1.03
C ALA A 151 9.47 8.47 -2.26
N GLN A 152 10.34 9.49 -2.21
CA GLN A 152 10.60 10.37 -3.35
C GLN A 152 11.14 9.61 -4.57
N LYS A 153 12.07 8.67 -4.36
CA LYS A 153 12.66 7.85 -5.43
C LYS A 153 11.61 6.91 -6.05
N ILE A 154 10.80 6.26 -5.23
CA ILE A 154 9.70 5.41 -5.71
C ILE A 154 8.70 6.23 -6.52
N LYS A 155 8.29 7.40 -6.02
CA LYS A 155 7.38 8.30 -6.72
C LYS A 155 7.94 8.76 -8.07
N ALA A 156 9.22 9.11 -8.12
CA ALA A 156 9.89 9.51 -9.37
C ALA A 156 9.91 8.36 -10.38
N ALA A 157 10.27 7.15 -9.95
CA ALA A 157 10.26 5.95 -10.80
C ALA A 157 8.85 5.62 -11.31
N PHE A 158 7.83 5.71 -10.45
CA PHE A 158 6.43 5.52 -10.83
C PHE A 158 5.99 6.52 -11.90
N ILE A 159 6.26 7.81 -11.69
CA ILE A 159 5.92 8.87 -12.65
C ILE A 159 6.59 8.61 -14.00
N GLN A 160 7.89 8.35 -13.99
CA GLN A 160 8.65 8.09 -15.20
C GLN A 160 8.13 6.90 -16.01
N LYS A 161 7.71 5.84 -15.32
CA LYS A 161 7.31 4.58 -15.95
C LYS A 161 5.85 4.57 -16.39
N PHE A 162 4.96 5.11 -15.57
CA PHE A 162 3.52 4.88 -15.74
C PHE A 162 2.70 6.13 -16.05
N VAL A 163 3.23 7.34 -15.90
CA VAL A 163 2.44 8.57 -16.01
C VAL A 163 2.77 9.32 -17.31
N GLN A 164 1.76 9.50 -18.15
CA GLN A 164 1.84 10.36 -19.32
C GLN A 164 1.48 11.80 -18.91
N THR A 165 2.47 12.61 -18.55
CA THR A 165 2.26 13.97 -18.02
C THR A 165 1.53 14.90 -18.98
N GLY A 166 1.66 14.69 -20.29
CA GLY A 166 0.96 15.49 -21.31
C GLY A 166 -0.57 15.30 -21.28
N THR A 167 -1.02 14.05 -21.09
CA THR A 167 -2.45 13.68 -21.13
C THR A 167 -3.07 13.45 -19.75
N GLY A 168 -2.27 13.17 -18.73
CA GLY A 168 -2.72 12.72 -17.41
C GLY A 168 -3.08 11.23 -17.35
N LYS A 169 -2.82 10.46 -18.41
CA LYS A 169 -3.09 9.03 -18.43
C LYS A 169 -2.06 8.28 -17.59
N ILE A 170 -2.53 7.36 -16.75
CA ILE A 170 -1.71 6.46 -15.93
C ILE A 170 -1.89 5.03 -16.45
N GLY A 171 -0.80 4.33 -16.73
CA GLY A 171 -0.82 2.96 -17.22
C GLY A 171 -1.68 2.80 -18.49
N ASN A 172 -2.63 1.90 -18.45
CA ASN A 172 -3.60 1.68 -19.52
C ASN A 172 -4.74 2.72 -19.53
N GLY A 173 -4.85 3.54 -18.47
CA GLY A 173 -5.92 4.52 -18.31
C GLY A 173 -7.22 3.92 -17.75
N THR A 174 -7.14 2.80 -17.04
CA THR A 174 -8.30 2.21 -16.38
C THR A 174 -8.72 3.05 -15.16
N PRO A 175 -9.99 3.00 -14.72
CA PRO A 175 -10.42 3.71 -13.52
C PRO A 175 -9.56 3.41 -12.29
N ALA A 176 -9.20 2.16 -12.08
CA ALA A 176 -8.35 1.75 -10.96
C ALA A 176 -6.95 2.38 -11.03
N GLU A 177 -6.28 2.36 -12.19
CA GLU A 177 -4.94 2.92 -12.36
C GLU A 177 -4.93 4.44 -12.11
N GLN A 178 -5.93 5.15 -12.62
CA GLN A 178 -6.09 6.59 -12.37
C GLN A 178 -6.37 6.88 -10.88
N ALA A 179 -7.27 6.10 -10.26
CA ALA A 179 -7.61 6.24 -8.85
C ALA A 179 -6.40 5.97 -7.94
N PHE A 180 -5.59 4.95 -8.22
CA PHE A 180 -4.37 4.64 -7.46
C PHE A 180 -3.37 5.79 -7.50
N GLY A 181 -3.11 6.37 -8.67
CA GLY A 181 -2.21 7.51 -8.79
C GLY A 181 -2.68 8.72 -7.99
N LEU A 182 -3.97 9.00 -8.00
CA LEU A 182 -4.59 10.08 -7.23
C LEU A 182 -4.59 9.81 -5.73
N TYR A 183 -5.07 8.64 -5.32
CA TYR A 183 -5.24 8.26 -3.91
C TYR A 183 -3.92 8.23 -3.14
N TYR A 184 -2.88 7.65 -3.73
CA TYR A 184 -1.57 7.58 -3.10
C TYR A 184 -0.70 8.84 -3.32
N GLY A 185 -1.18 9.82 -4.06
CA GLY A 185 -0.41 11.04 -4.35
C GLY A 185 0.84 10.78 -5.20
N LEU A 186 0.78 9.77 -6.07
CA LEU A 186 1.88 9.35 -6.94
C LEU A 186 2.06 10.21 -8.20
N ILE A 187 1.28 11.27 -8.34
CA ILE A 187 1.29 12.16 -9.50
C ILE A 187 1.81 13.56 -9.13
N PRO A 188 2.38 14.31 -10.08
CA PRO A 188 2.66 15.71 -9.89
C PRO A 188 1.36 16.52 -9.73
N GLU A 189 1.36 17.54 -8.86
CA GLU A 189 0.16 18.36 -8.59
C GLU A 189 -0.32 19.09 -9.86
N GLU A 190 0.61 19.48 -10.72
CA GLU A 190 0.34 20.24 -11.95
C GLU A 190 -0.52 19.47 -12.95
N ILE A 191 -0.51 18.14 -12.91
CA ILE A 191 -1.32 17.31 -13.82
C ILE A 191 -2.56 16.71 -13.16
N LYS A 192 -2.81 16.96 -11.88
CA LYS A 192 -3.90 16.37 -11.10
C LYS A 192 -5.27 16.53 -11.76
N THR A 193 -5.55 17.73 -12.27
CA THR A 193 -6.80 18.01 -13.00
C THR A 193 -6.94 17.12 -14.24
N LYS A 194 -5.85 16.93 -15.00
CA LYS A 194 -5.86 16.04 -16.18
C LYS A 194 -6.12 14.60 -15.80
N VAL A 195 -5.49 14.12 -14.70
CA VAL A 195 -5.69 12.75 -14.20
C VAL A 195 -7.13 12.53 -13.75
N ILE A 196 -7.75 13.52 -13.08
CA ILE A 196 -9.17 13.47 -12.71
C ILE A 196 -10.07 13.42 -13.96
N GLN A 197 -9.77 14.22 -14.98
CA GLN A 197 -10.51 14.18 -16.25
C GLN A 197 -10.40 12.80 -16.92
N GLN A 198 -9.21 12.19 -16.93
CA GLN A 198 -9.00 10.83 -17.44
C GLN A 198 -9.79 9.80 -16.63
N LEU A 199 -9.85 9.92 -15.30
CA LEU A 199 -10.64 9.02 -14.44
C LEU A 199 -12.14 9.12 -14.79
N VAL A 200 -12.66 10.34 -14.89
CA VAL A 200 -14.08 10.58 -15.24
C VAL A 200 -14.40 10.01 -16.62
N GLN A 201 -13.53 10.25 -17.60
CA GLN A 201 -13.70 9.72 -18.94
C GLN A 201 -13.66 8.17 -18.94
N ALA A 202 -12.69 7.57 -18.24
CA ALA A 202 -12.58 6.12 -18.13
C ALA A 202 -13.81 5.46 -17.50
N ILE A 203 -14.48 6.11 -16.55
CA ILE A 203 -15.75 5.66 -15.96
C ILE A 203 -16.88 5.80 -16.98
N SER A 204 -16.96 6.93 -17.67
CA SER A 204 -17.99 7.17 -18.69
C SER A 204 -17.91 6.18 -19.85
N ASP A 205 -16.70 5.86 -20.33
CA ASP A 205 -16.45 4.88 -21.40
C ASP A 205 -16.93 3.47 -21.04
N ARG A 206 -17.18 3.22 -19.74
CA ARG A 206 -17.70 1.97 -19.19
C ARG A 206 -19.18 2.07 -18.79
N ASN A 207 -19.90 3.02 -19.37
CA ASN A 207 -21.31 3.29 -19.04
C ASN A 207 -21.56 3.49 -17.53
N ASN A 208 -20.61 4.11 -16.84
CA ASN A 208 -20.60 4.31 -15.39
C ASN A 208 -20.64 3.04 -14.55
N HIS A 209 -20.21 1.90 -15.11
CA HIS A 209 -20.04 0.65 -14.34
C HIS A 209 -18.72 0.66 -13.60
N ILE A 210 -18.73 0.08 -12.40
CA ILE A 210 -17.53 -0.20 -11.62
C ILE A 210 -16.84 -1.43 -12.26
N THR A 211 -15.59 -1.26 -12.67
CA THR A 211 -14.74 -2.32 -13.23
C THR A 211 -13.50 -2.59 -12.42
N SER A 212 -13.22 -1.72 -11.41
CA SER A 212 -12.15 -1.91 -10.45
C SER A 212 -12.40 -3.12 -9.55
N GLY A 213 -11.32 -3.65 -8.98
CA GLY A 213 -11.36 -4.71 -7.98
C GLY A 213 -11.57 -4.18 -6.56
N ILE A 214 -11.00 -4.89 -5.59
CA ILE A 214 -11.23 -4.66 -4.15
C ILE A 214 -10.17 -3.76 -3.48
N PHE A 215 -9.19 -3.23 -4.21
CA PHE A 215 -8.21 -2.28 -3.70
C PHE A 215 -8.61 -0.84 -4.00
#